data_dc129a1bc0b86f35ae3dce3d20f4bf2c
#
_entry.id   dc129a1bc0b86f35ae3dce3d20f4bf2c
#
_cell.length_a   1.000
_cell.length_b   1.000
_cell.length_c   1.000
_cell.angle_alpha   90.00
_cell.angle_beta   90.00
_cell.angle_gamma   90.00
#
_symmetry.space_group_name_H-M   'P 1'
#
loop_
_entity.id
_entity.type
_entity.pdbx_description
1 polymer ?
#
loop_
_entity_poly.entity_id
_entity_poly.type
_entity_poly.pdbx_seq_one_letter_code
_entity_poly.pdbx_strand_id
1 'polypeptide(L)'
;MNIGIRQLIESDVFDYAQLINVLSGYGNVRAKIGRLLASGEIIRIKKGIYTFPEYLRRSPLNPCVLANMIYGPSYVSSDYALSYYGLIPERVELVTSMTTGRPRRFSTPVGNFAYFQRNAADYSTGIECMETPGGSFLMASKEKAVYDKALTDK
;
A
#
# COMPACT_ATOMS: atom_id res chain seq x y z
N MET A 1 26.40 21.69 2.78
CA MET A 1 25.43 21.23 1.77
C MET A 1 24.42 20.30 2.42
N ASN A 2 23.15 20.60 2.25
CA ASN A 2 22.10 19.76 2.81
C ASN A 2 21.88 18.53 1.90
N ILE A 3 21.94 17.35 2.49
CA ILE A 3 21.60 16.14 1.76
C ILE A 3 20.07 16.04 1.72
N GLY A 4 19.53 15.88 0.52
CA GLY A 4 18.09 15.71 0.37
C GLY A 4 17.62 14.40 1.00
N ILE A 5 16.38 14.40 1.52
CA ILE A 5 15.82 13.22 2.17
C ILE A 5 15.81 12.00 1.22
N ARG A 6 15.64 12.23 -0.09
CA ARG A 6 15.66 11.14 -1.08
C ARG A 6 16.98 10.37 -1.08
N GLN A 7 18.08 11.07 -0.82
CA GLN A 7 19.41 10.44 -0.80
C GLN A 7 19.61 9.57 0.44
N LEU A 8 18.85 9.82 1.49
CA LEU A 8 18.96 9.08 2.75
C LEU A 8 18.08 7.83 2.76
N ILE A 9 17.04 7.80 1.95
CA ILE A 9 16.08 6.69 1.88
C ILE A 9 16.06 6.18 0.45
N GLU A 10 16.35 4.89 0.27
CA GLU A 10 16.43 4.28 -1.05
C GLU A 10 15.07 3.92 -1.62
N SER A 11 14.17 3.37 -0.80
CA SER A 11 12.85 2.94 -1.25
C SER A 11 11.92 4.12 -1.51
N ASP A 12 10.97 3.95 -2.44
CA ASP A 12 9.98 4.98 -2.74
C ASP A 12 8.89 5.09 -1.68
N VAL A 13 8.66 4.01 -0.95
CA VAL A 13 7.69 3.97 0.17
C VAL A 13 8.46 3.58 1.43
N PHE A 14 8.20 4.29 2.53
CA PHE A 14 8.93 4.08 3.77
C PHE A 14 8.02 4.33 4.97
N ASP A 15 8.36 3.71 6.10
CA ASP A 15 7.58 3.87 7.31
C ASP A 15 8.20 4.90 8.26
N TYR A 16 7.48 5.18 9.34
CA TYR A 16 7.90 6.16 10.34
C TYR A 16 9.23 5.77 10.99
N ALA A 17 9.44 4.49 11.25
CA ALA A 17 10.70 4.02 11.86
C ALA A 17 11.90 4.28 10.97
N GLN A 18 11.77 4.02 9.66
CA GLN A 18 12.83 4.31 8.69
C GLN A 18 13.12 5.81 8.64
N LEU A 19 12.06 6.63 8.67
CA LEU A 19 12.19 8.07 8.62
C LEU A 19 12.90 8.61 9.87
N ILE A 20 12.50 8.16 11.06
CA ILE A 20 13.16 8.52 12.32
C ILE A 20 14.64 8.13 12.29
N ASN A 21 14.95 6.94 11.80
CA ASN A 21 16.30 6.44 11.76
C ASN A 21 17.24 7.35 10.93
N VAL A 22 16.79 7.74 9.72
CA VAL A 22 17.63 8.57 8.85
C VAL A 22 17.70 10.01 9.33
N LEU A 23 16.75 10.46 10.14
CA LEU A 23 16.74 11.82 10.69
C LEU A 23 17.29 11.91 12.11
N SER A 24 17.84 10.84 12.65
CA SER A 24 18.29 10.78 14.04
C SER A 24 19.37 11.81 14.40
N GLY A 25 20.10 12.31 13.39
CA GLY A 25 21.12 13.34 13.61
C GLY A 25 20.57 14.76 13.77
N TYR A 26 19.28 14.95 13.53
CA TYR A 26 18.63 16.27 13.67
C TYR A 26 18.14 16.45 15.10
N GLY A 27 18.23 17.67 15.62
CA GLY A 27 17.89 17.95 17.02
C GLY A 27 16.42 17.74 17.36
N ASN A 28 15.50 18.08 16.43
CA ASN A 28 14.06 17.90 16.62
C ASN A 28 13.49 17.17 15.41
N VAL A 29 13.48 15.86 15.50
CA VAL A 29 13.06 14.99 14.38
C VAL A 29 11.59 15.24 14.01
N ARG A 30 10.72 15.39 15.01
CA ARG A 30 9.29 15.64 14.75
C ARG A 30 9.06 16.93 13.97
N ALA A 31 9.77 18.00 14.37
CA ALA A 31 9.68 19.29 13.65
C ALA A 31 10.23 19.16 12.23
N LYS A 32 11.32 18.40 12.04
CA LYS A 32 11.90 18.17 10.72
C LYS A 32 10.91 17.44 9.81
N ILE A 33 10.24 16.42 10.32
CA ILE A 33 9.22 15.69 9.57
C ILE A 33 8.07 16.63 9.19
N GLY A 34 7.62 17.47 10.12
CA GLY A 34 6.59 18.45 9.84
C GLY A 34 6.97 19.39 8.70
N ARG A 35 8.23 19.86 8.67
CA ARG A 35 8.71 20.72 7.59
C ARG A 35 8.77 20.00 6.26
N LEU A 36 9.20 18.72 6.25
CA LEU A 36 9.25 17.93 5.02
C LEU A 36 7.86 17.72 4.44
N LEU A 37 6.88 17.47 5.30
CA LEU A 37 5.48 17.32 4.87
C LEU A 37 4.93 18.64 4.35
N ALA A 38 5.20 19.73 5.05
CA ALA A 38 4.70 21.06 4.66
C ALA A 38 5.27 21.52 3.32
N SER A 39 6.54 21.19 3.06
CA SER A 39 7.22 21.58 1.80
C SER A 39 6.89 20.64 0.64
N GLY A 40 6.26 19.49 0.91
CA GLY A 40 5.97 18.49 -0.13
C GLY A 40 7.16 17.62 -0.49
N GLU A 41 8.27 17.67 0.25
CA GLU A 41 9.41 16.81 -0.01
C GLU A 41 9.11 15.34 0.32
N ILE A 42 8.16 15.11 1.24
CA ILE A 42 7.58 13.79 1.47
C ILE A 42 6.07 13.91 1.51
N ILE A 43 5.39 12.82 1.22
CA ILE A 43 3.92 12.73 1.21
C ILE A 43 3.51 11.65 2.20
N ARG A 44 2.57 11.97 3.07
CA ARG A 44 2.01 11.01 4.00
C ARG A 44 0.86 10.26 3.32
N ILE A 45 1.01 8.94 3.18
CA ILE A 45 -0.05 8.09 2.63
C ILE A 45 -1.12 7.87 3.70
N LYS A 46 -0.68 7.45 4.87
CA LYS A 46 -1.50 7.36 6.09
C LYS A 46 -0.55 7.46 7.27
N LYS A 47 -1.10 7.48 8.48
CA LYS A 47 -0.28 7.54 9.69
C LYS A 47 0.77 6.42 9.66
N GLY A 48 2.03 6.81 9.67
CA GLY A 48 3.17 5.91 9.73
C GLY A 48 3.71 5.44 8.39
N ILE A 49 3.08 5.79 7.27
CA ILE A 49 3.54 5.37 5.94
C ILE A 49 3.65 6.59 5.03
N TYR A 50 4.80 6.72 4.37
CA TYR A 50 5.17 7.89 3.57
C TYR A 50 5.69 7.48 2.21
N THR A 51 5.66 8.42 1.27
CA THR A 51 6.29 8.27 -0.04
C THR A 51 6.87 9.62 -0.46
N PHE A 52 7.57 9.62 -1.58
CA PHE A 52 8.07 10.84 -2.20
C PHE A 52 7.06 11.36 -3.24
N PRO A 53 7.10 12.65 -3.59
CA PRO A 53 6.36 13.13 -4.74
C PRO A 53 6.85 12.44 -6.02
N GLU A 54 6.01 12.43 -7.04
CA GLU A 54 6.25 11.66 -8.27
C GLU A 54 7.64 11.93 -8.88
N TYR A 55 8.05 13.19 -8.91
CA TYR A 55 9.33 13.56 -9.53
C TYR A 55 10.56 13.01 -8.79
N LEU A 56 10.40 12.58 -7.55
CA LEU A 56 11.49 11.98 -6.76
C LEU A 56 11.41 10.45 -6.72
N ARG A 57 10.34 9.85 -7.23
CA ARG A 57 10.21 8.39 -7.23
C ARG A 57 11.08 7.77 -8.32
N ARG A 58 11.63 6.62 -8.01
CA ARG A 58 12.48 5.88 -8.96
C ARG A 58 11.64 5.00 -9.89
N SER A 59 10.42 4.67 -9.49
CA SER A 59 9.49 3.87 -10.28
C SER A 59 8.05 4.24 -9.93
N PRO A 60 7.07 3.92 -10.80
CA PRO A 60 5.67 4.13 -10.45
C PRO A 60 5.30 3.32 -9.21
N LEU A 61 4.45 3.87 -8.35
CA LEU A 61 3.96 3.16 -7.18
C LEU A 61 3.08 1.99 -7.62
N ASN A 62 3.26 0.84 -6.95
CA ASN A 62 2.44 -0.34 -7.21
C ASN A 62 1.29 -0.35 -6.19
N PRO A 63 0.03 -0.18 -6.63
CA PRO A 63 -1.10 -0.14 -5.71
C PRO A 63 -1.26 -1.40 -4.86
N CYS A 64 -0.88 -2.56 -5.40
CA CYS A 64 -0.99 -3.82 -4.67
C CYS A 64 0.02 -3.90 -3.52
N VAL A 65 1.24 -3.43 -3.76
CA VAL A 65 2.26 -3.36 -2.71
C VAL A 65 1.77 -2.41 -1.61
N LEU A 66 1.25 -1.25 -1.99
CA LEU A 66 0.70 -0.28 -1.04
C LEU A 66 -0.45 -0.87 -0.23
N ALA A 67 -1.35 -1.59 -0.89
CA ALA A 67 -2.50 -2.20 -0.22
C ALA A 67 -2.08 -3.13 0.92
N ASN A 68 -1.05 -3.96 0.67
CA ASN A 68 -0.53 -4.86 1.69
C ASN A 68 0.13 -4.10 2.85
N MET A 69 0.73 -2.96 2.58
CA MET A 69 1.43 -2.15 3.58
C MET A 69 0.48 -1.32 4.43
N ILE A 70 -0.59 -0.81 3.84
CA ILE A 70 -1.49 0.15 4.50
C ILE A 70 -2.24 -0.51 5.65
N TYR A 71 -2.68 -1.76 5.48
CA TYR A 71 -3.44 -2.46 6.50
C TYR A 71 -3.19 -3.97 6.37
N GLY A 72 -2.80 -4.61 7.43
CA GLY A 72 -2.47 -6.03 7.40
C GLY A 72 -2.95 -6.80 8.63
N PRO A 73 -2.96 -8.13 8.50
CA PRO A 73 -2.61 -8.87 7.30
C PRO A 73 -3.66 -8.69 6.21
N SER A 74 -3.24 -8.71 4.94
CA SER A 74 -4.17 -8.54 3.83
C SER A 74 -3.59 -9.12 2.54
N TYR A 75 -4.50 -9.43 1.60
CA TYR A 75 -4.13 -9.75 0.23
C TYR A 75 -5.13 -9.09 -0.71
N VAL A 76 -4.66 -8.65 -1.87
CA VAL A 76 -5.51 -8.02 -2.87
C VAL A 76 -6.43 -9.07 -3.50
N SER A 77 -7.71 -8.76 -3.66
CA SER A 77 -8.70 -9.70 -4.14
C SER A 77 -9.93 -8.98 -4.72
N SER A 78 -10.95 -9.76 -5.07
CA SER A 78 -12.24 -9.25 -5.54
C SER A 78 -12.08 -8.39 -6.79
N ASP A 79 -12.80 -7.28 -6.90
CA ASP A 79 -12.88 -6.49 -8.14
C ASP A 79 -11.51 -6.08 -8.67
N TYR A 80 -10.62 -5.60 -7.80
CA TYR A 80 -9.31 -5.15 -8.26
C TYR A 80 -8.48 -6.32 -8.81
N ALA A 81 -8.49 -7.45 -8.13
CA ALA A 81 -7.78 -8.64 -8.61
C ALA A 81 -8.38 -9.16 -9.90
N LEU A 82 -9.71 -9.19 -10.02
CA LEU A 82 -10.38 -9.62 -11.24
C LEU A 82 -10.01 -8.73 -12.43
N SER A 83 -9.96 -7.42 -12.21
CA SER A 83 -9.51 -6.47 -13.22
C SER A 83 -8.05 -6.70 -13.59
N TYR A 84 -7.20 -6.90 -12.59
CA TYR A 84 -5.78 -7.17 -12.79
C TYR A 84 -5.54 -8.39 -13.66
N TYR A 85 -6.32 -9.46 -13.45
CA TYR A 85 -6.22 -10.68 -14.24
C TYR A 85 -6.94 -10.59 -15.59
N GLY A 86 -7.65 -9.49 -15.85
CA GLY A 86 -8.41 -9.34 -17.09
C GLY A 86 -9.69 -10.17 -17.13
N LEU A 87 -10.21 -10.58 -15.98
CA LEU A 87 -11.41 -11.41 -15.88
C LEU A 87 -12.70 -10.60 -15.92
N ILE A 88 -12.62 -9.29 -15.73
CA ILE A 88 -13.74 -8.35 -15.92
C ILE A 88 -13.28 -7.23 -16.84
N PRO A 89 -14.20 -6.64 -17.64
CA PRO A 89 -13.81 -5.59 -18.59
C PRO A 89 -13.56 -4.23 -17.94
N GLU A 90 -14.13 -3.99 -16.77
CA GLU A 90 -14.00 -2.71 -16.08
C GLU A 90 -12.58 -2.48 -15.59
N ARG A 91 -12.13 -1.23 -15.72
CA ARG A 91 -10.93 -0.78 -15.05
C ARG A 91 -11.32 -0.35 -13.64
N VAL A 92 -10.79 -1.05 -12.65
CA VAL A 92 -11.11 -0.80 -11.23
C VAL A 92 -9.98 0.03 -10.61
N GLU A 93 -10.33 1.17 -10.03
CA GLU A 93 -9.35 2.04 -9.38
C GLU A 93 -9.29 1.82 -7.87
N LEU A 94 -10.43 1.48 -7.24
CA LEU A 94 -10.44 1.14 -5.83
C LEU A 94 -9.73 -0.21 -5.62
N VAL A 95 -8.66 -0.19 -4.83
CA VAL A 95 -7.93 -1.44 -4.54
C VAL A 95 -8.66 -2.19 -3.45
N THR A 96 -9.20 -3.35 -3.79
CA THR A 96 -9.96 -4.19 -2.87
C THR A 96 -9.08 -5.32 -2.33
N SER A 97 -9.13 -5.53 -1.02
CA SER A 97 -8.34 -6.55 -0.33
C SER A 97 -9.18 -7.26 0.71
N MET A 98 -8.70 -8.42 1.13
CA MET A 98 -9.29 -9.19 2.23
C MET A 98 -8.36 -9.15 3.43
N THR A 99 -8.95 -9.16 4.62
CA THR A 99 -8.20 -9.12 5.87
C THR A 99 -8.91 -9.97 6.92
N THR A 100 -8.17 -10.42 7.93
CA THR A 100 -8.78 -11.08 9.10
C THR A 100 -9.25 -10.06 10.14
N GLY A 101 -8.79 -8.82 10.00
CA GLY A 101 -9.18 -7.72 10.89
C GLY A 101 -10.51 -7.11 10.51
N ARG A 102 -10.81 -5.96 11.11
CA ARG A 102 -12.06 -5.23 10.84
C ARG A 102 -12.06 -4.68 9.41
N PRO A 103 -13.23 -4.60 8.77
CA PRO A 103 -13.33 -3.91 7.48
C PRO A 103 -12.89 -2.45 7.62
N ARG A 104 -12.12 -1.96 6.67
CA ARG A 104 -11.60 -0.59 6.67
C ARG A 104 -11.59 -0.02 5.27
N ARG A 105 -11.65 1.31 5.20
CA ARG A 105 -11.44 2.04 3.96
C ARG A 105 -10.44 3.16 4.21
N PHE A 106 -9.56 3.39 3.24
CA PHE A 106 -8.58 4.46 3.30
C PHE A 106 -8.65 5.28 2.02
N SER A 107 -8.80 6.58 2.17
CA SER A 107 -8.68 7.53 1.06
C SER A 107 -7.32 8.23 1.24
N THR A 108 -6.43 8.08 0.27
CA THR A 108 -5.06 8.55 0.39
C THR A 108 -4.68 9.40 -0.82
N PRO A 109 -3.60 10.21 -0.72
CA PRO A 109 -3.12 10.97 -1.87
C PRO A 109 -2.67 10.11 -3.05
N VAL A 110 -2.44 8.81 -2.84
CA VAL A 110 -1.95 7.91 -3.89
C VAL A 110 -2.97 6.86 -4.31
N GLY A 111 -4.19 6.92 -3.80
CA GLY A 111 -5.26 6.01 -4.19
C GLY A 111 -6.20 5.67 -3.06
N ASN A 112 -7.24 4.93 -3.38
CA ASN A 112 -8.25 4.50 -2.43
C ASN A 112 -8.19 3.00 -2.23
N PHE A 113 -8.36 2.57 -0.98
CA PHE A 113 -8.17 1.16 -0.58
C PHE A 113 -9.33 0.73 0.31
N ALA A 114 -9.88 -0.45 0.04
CA ALA A 114 -10.96 -1.03 0.84
C ALA A 114 -10.59 -2.44 1.27
N TYR A 115 -10.89 -2.76 2.52
CA TYR A 115 -10.56 -4.05 3.13
C TYR A 115 -11.83 -4.68 3.66
N PHE A 116 -12.08 -5.92 3.24
CA PHE A 116 -13.24 -6.72 3.66
C PHE A 116 -12.78 -7.85 4.55
N GLN A 117 -13.57 -8.18 5.56
CA GLN A 117 -13.20 -9.21 6.52
C GLN A 117 -13.47 -10.60 5.99
N ARG A 118 -12.53 -11.52 6.24
CA ARG A 118 -12.69 -12.95 6.02
C ARG A 118 -12.30 -13.70 7.29
N ASN A 119 -12.96 -14.82 7.56
CA ASN A 119 -12.55 -15.65 8.68
C ASN A 119 -11.20 -16.31 8.35
N ALA A 120 -10.52 -16.84 9.37
CA ALA A 120 -9.17 -17.36 9.21
C ALA A 120 -9.09 -18.51 8.17
N ALA A 121 -10.10 -19.37 8.13
CA ALA A 121 -10.12 -20.49 7.19
C ALA A 121 -10.24 -20.00 5.74
N ASP A 122 -11.15 -19.07 5.48
CA ASP A 122 -11.31 -18.49 4.14
C ASP A 122 -10.11 -17.65 3.75
N TYR A 123 -9.50 -16.94 4.70
CA TYR A 123 -8.36 -16.08 4.44
C TYR A 123 -7.13 -16.87 3.98
N SER A 124 -6.85 -18.01 4.61
CA SER A 124 -5.55 -18.67 4.50
C SER A 124 -5.33 -19.49 3.23
N THR A 125 -6.30 -19.56 2.33
CA THR A 125 -6.18 -20.36 1.11
C THR A 125 -6.24 -19.51 -0.14
N GLY A 126 -5.57 -19.96 -1.21
CA GLY A 126 -5.64 -19.33 -2.52
C GLY A 126 -4.91 -18.01 -2.64
N ILE A 127 -3.92 -17.77 -1.79
CA ILE A 127 -3.11 -16.54 -1.82
C ILE A 127 -1.80 -16.84 -2.53
N GLU A 128 -1.41 -15.96 -3.44
CA GLU A 128 -0.16 -16.06 -4.17
C GLU A 128 0.72 -14.86 -3.87
N CYS A 129 2.03 -15.08 -3.79
CA CYS A 129 3.00 -14.00 -3.68
C CYS A 129 3.43 -13.59 -5.08
N MET A 130 3.17 -12.35 -5.43
CA MET A 130 3.54 -11.79 -6.74
C MET A 130 4.79 -10.94 -6.57
N GLU A 131 5.76 -11.14 -7.46
CA GLU A 131 6.99 -10.36 -7.43
C GLU A 131 7.05 -9.43 -8.63
N THR A 132 7.34 -8.17 -8.39
CA THR A 132 7.45 -7.14 -9.42
C THR A 132 8.69 -6.29 -9.16
N PRO A 133 9.17 -5.53 -10.17
CA PRO A 133 10.27 -4.59 -9.92
C PRO A 133 9.97 -3.57 -8.81
N GLY A 134 8.69 -3.24 -8.61
CA GLY A 134 8.27 -2.31 -7.57
C GLY A 134 8.08 -2.92 -6.19
N GLY A 135 8.31 -4.24 -6.03
CA GLY A 135 8.17 -4.94 -4.76
C GLY A 135 7.30 -6.18 -4.86
N SER A 136 7.18 -6.89 -3.75
CA SER A 136 6.35 -8.09 -3.66
C SER A 136 5.03 -7.77 -2.97
N PHE A 137 3.98 -8.48 -3.35
CA PHE A 137 2.69 -8.32 -2.71
C PHE A 137 1.91 -9.64 -2.74
N LEU A 138 0.96 -9.76 -1.83
CA LEU A 138 0.06 -10.91 -1.76
C LEU A 138 -1.23 -10.58 -2.51
N MET A 139 -1.66 -11.52 -3.34
CA MET A 139 -2.87 -11.39 -4.15
C MET A 139 -3.58 -12.74 -4.23
N ALA A 140 -4.90 -12.71 -4.28
CA ALA A 140 -5.68 -13.92 -4.49
C ALA A 140 -5.37 -14.53 -5.85
N SER A 141 -5.43 -15.86 -5.93
CA SER A 141 -5.48 -16.54 -7.22
C SER A 141 -6.74 -16.12 -7.95
N LYS A 142 -6.82 -16.44 -9.26
CA LYS A 142 -8.03 -16.13 -10.05
C LYS A 142 -9.28 -16.73 -9.40
N GLU A 143 -9.21 -17.99 -9.00
CA GLU A 143 -10.32 -18.71 -8.38
C GLU A 143 -10.70 -18.09 -7.05
N LYS A 144 -9.72 -17.72 -6.24
CA LYS A 144 -9.94 -17.09 -4.93
C LYS A 144 -10.57 -15.71 -5.10
N ALA A 145 -10.14 -14.95 -6.10
CA ALA A 145 -10.70 -13.63 -6.37
C ALA A 145 -12.19 -13.72 -6.72
N VAL A 146 -12.57 -14.71 -7.53
CA VAL A 146 -13.98 -14.96 -7.85
C VAL A 146 -14.76 -15.35 -6.59
N TYR A 147 -14.19 -16.23 -5.78
CA TYR A 147 -14.82 -16.68 -4.53
C TYR A 147 -15.04 -15.51 -3.57
N ASP A 148 -14.02 -14.69 -3.38
CA ASP A 148 -14.11 -13.53 -2.49
C ASP A 148 -15.14 -12.52 -3.00
N LYS A 149 -15.21 -12.30 -4.31
CA LYS A 149 -16.19 -11.41 -4.92
C LYS A 149 -17.61 -11.90 -4.64
N ALA A 150 -17.85 -13.19 -4.79
CA ALA A 150 -19.15 -13.78 -4.52
C ALA A 150 -19.58 -13.59 -3.06
N LEU A 151 -18.65 -13.75 -2.13
CA LEU A 151 -18.94 -13.53 -0.70
C LEU A 151 -19.21 -12.06 -0.40
N THR A 152 -18.45 -11.15 -1.03
CA THR A 152 -18.58 -9.71 -0.79
C THR A 152 -19.92 -9.17 -1.30
N ASP A 153 -20.42 -9.72 -2.40
CA ASP A 153 -21.66 -9.26 -3.04
C ASP A 153 -22.94 -9.80 -2.38
N LYS A 154 -22.83 -10.63 -1.37
CA LYS A 154 -23.99 -11.14 -0.65
C LYS A 154 -24.59 -10.12 0.30
#